data_eb8c5a8c3385989f6cdef703e577f8a5
#
_entry.id   eb8c5a8c3385989f6cdef703e577f8a5
#
_cell.length_a   1.000
_cell.length_b   1.000
_cell.length_c   1.000
_cell.angle_alpha   90.00
_cell.angle_beta   90.00
_cell.angle_gamma   90.00
#
_symmetry.space_group_name_H-M   'P 1'
#
loop_
_entity.id
_entity.type
_entity.pdbx_description
1 polymer ?
#
loop_
_entity_poly.entity_id
_entity_poly.type
_entity_poly.pdbx_seq_one_letter_code
_entity_poly.pdbx_strand_id
1 'polypeptide(L)'
;MATITDEYMREMLVKTRPYTVVLLKHTAAFRRPEVDATIWEHGRRNFSLRADGDLAVVLPVTSEGELAGVGIFTGMTEEVARLMDEDPGVVAGIFTYQLVPVRGFPGDSLPG
;
A
#
# COMPACT_ATOMS: atom_id res chain seq x y z
N MET A 1 -4.06 13.59 -26.47
CA MET A 1 -3.84 14.05 -25.08
C MET A 1 -4.65 15.32 -24.82
N ALA A 2 -5.30 15.40 -23.67
CA ALA A 2 -6.06 16.58 -23.30
C ALA A 2 -5.15 17.78 -23.04
N THR A 3 -5.64 18.99 -23.35
CA THR A 3 -4.93 20.23 -23.05
C THR A 3 -5.25 20.67 -21.62
N ILE A 4 -4.24 20.83 -20.81
CA ILE A 4 -4.37 21.22 -19.40
C ILE A 4 -3.87 22.65 -19.21
N THR A 5 -4.71 23.50 -18.62
CA THR A 5 -4.36 24.89 -18.34
C THR A 5 -3.58 25.05 -17.04
N ASP A 6 -2.83 26.13 -16.92
CA ASP A 6 -2.15 26.46 -15.66
C ASP A 6 -3.14 26.65 -14.51
N GLU A 7 -4.29 27.22 -14.80
CA GLU A 7 -5.36 27.42 -13.81
C GLU A 7 -5.84 26.09 -13.24
N TYR A 8 -6.10 25.10 -14.10
CA TYR A 8 -6.48 23.75 -13.68
C TYR A 8 -5.37 23.10 -12.83
N MET A 9 -4.11 23.28 -13.22
CA MET A 9 -2.97 22.78 -12.44
C MET A 9 -2.97 23.33 -11.02
N ARG A 10 -3.19 24.64 -10.87
CA ARG A 10 -3.22 25.28 -9.56
C ARG A 10 -4.38 24.78 -8.72
N GLU A 11 -5.56 24.61 -9.31
CA GLU A 11 -6.74 24.06 -8.64
C GLU A 11 -6.48 22.67 -8.10
N MET A 12 -5.89 21.80 -8.92
CA MET A 12 -5.62 20.42 -8.53
C MET A 12 -4.56 20.33 -7.44
N LEU A 13 -3.50 21.13 -7.54
CA LEU A 13 -2.41 21.07 -6.57
C LEU A 13 -2.84 21.49 -5.15
N VAL A 14 -3.82 22.39 -5.01
CA VAL A 14 -4.33 22.75 -3.68
C VAL A 14 -5.27 21.68 -3.09
N LYS A 15 -5.74 20.73 -3.88
CA LYS A 15 -6.62 19.65 -3.42
C LYS A 15 -5.86 18.45 -2.89
N THR A 16 -4.54 18.42 -3.01
CA THR A 16 -3.75 17.28 -2.57
C THR A 16 -3.84 17.06 -1.06
N ARG A 17 -3.76 15.79 -0.66
CA ARG A 17 -3.72 15.37 0.74
C ARG A 17 -2.57 14.42 0.97
N PRO A 18 -2.05 14.34 2.21
CA PRO A 18 -0.99 13.40 2.54
C PRO A 18 -1.53 11.97 2.63
N TYR A 19 -0.73 11.04 2.11
CA TYR A 19 -0.95 9.59 2.22
C TYR A 19 0.38 8.93 2.51
N THR A 20 0.35 7.65 2.84
CA THR A 20 1.55 6.85 3.03
C THR A 20 1.54 5.67 2.07
N VAL A 21 2.59 5.52 1.29
CA VAL A 21 2.79 4.34 0.45
C VAL A 21 3.61 3.32 1.22
N VAL A 22 3.14 2.07 1.20
CA VAL A 22 3.89 0.92 1.71
C VAL A 22 4.48 0.17 0.53
N LEU A 23 5.78 -0.02 0.55
CA LEU A 23 6.48 -0.92 -0.35
C LEU A 23 6.77 -2.20 0.44
N LEU A 24 6.06 -3.27 0.10
CA LEU A 24 6.19 -4.56 0.77
C LEU A 24 7.19 -5.42 0.02
N LYS A 25 8.17 -5.98 0.74
CA LYS A 25 9.24 -6.77 0.15
C LYS A 25 9.26 -8.18 0.71
N HIS A 26 9.58 -9.15 -0.14
CA HIS A 26 9.84 -10.52 0.27
C HIS A 26 11.13 -10.62 1.07
N THR A 27 11.15 -11.54 2.03
CA THR A 27 12.39 -12.04 2.64
C THR A 27 12.68 -13.44 2.10
N ALA A 28 13.83 -14.01 2.46
CA ALA A 28 14.15 -15.40 2.11
C ALA A 28 13.12 -16.38 2.70
N ALA A 29 12.48 -16.04 3.80
CA ALA A 29 11.45 -16.87 4.45
C ALA A 29 10.19 -17.04 3.59
N PHE A 30 9.92 -16.15 2.65
CA PHE A 30 8.78 -16.22 1.73
C PHE A 30 8.74 -17.51 0.91
N ARG A 31 9.90 -18.12 0.65
CA ARG A 31 10.00 -19.32 -0.20
C ARG A 31 9.73 -20.64 0.53
N ARG A 32 9.45 -20.60 1.83
CA ARG A 32 9.16 -21.79 2.62
C ARG A 32 7.74 -22.28 2.34
N PRO A 33 7.52 -23.62 2.21
CA PRO A 33 6.19 -24.16 1.90
C PRO A 33 5.11 -23.82 2.94
N GLU A 34 5.50 -23.67 4.20
CA GLU A 34 4.59 -23.42 5.32
C GLU A 34 4.03 -21.99 5.38
N VAL A 35 4.50 -21.09 4.50
CA VAL A 35 4.09 -19.68 4.57
C VAL A 35 2.73 -19.40 3.91
N ASP A 36 2.19 -20.33 3.13
CA ASP A 36 0.95 -20.10 2.36
C ASP A 36 -0.22 -19.65 3.24
N ALA A 37 -0.40 -20.29 4.39
CA ALA A 37 -1.48 -19.93 5.32
C ALA A 37 -1.30 -18.50 5.87
N THR A 38 -0.07 -18.13 6.17
CA THR A 38 0.26 -16.77 6.66
C THR A 38 0.04 -15.72 5.58
N ILE A 39 0.43 -16.03 4.34
CA ILE A 39 0.21 -15.13 3.20
C ILE A 39 -1.29 -14.94 2.97
N TRP A 40 -2.08 -16.00 3.11
CA TRP A 40 -3.53 -15.92 2.99
C TRP A 40 -4.12 -14.98 4.04
N GLU A 41 -3.69 -15.08 5.29
CA GLU A 41 -4.16 -14.21 6.36
C GLU A 41 -3.65 -12.77 6.21
N HIS A 42 -2.45 -12.58 5.68
CA HIS A 42 -1.97 -11.26 5.27
C HIS A 42 -2.93 -10.62 4.25
N GLY A 43 -3.33 -11.37 3.23
CA GLY A 43 -4.29 -10.90 2.23
C GLY A 43 -5.67 -10.57 2.83
N ARG A 44 -6.15 -11.44 3.72
CA ARG A 44 -7.42 -11.21 4.42
C ARG A 44 -7.37 -9.91 5.23
N ARG A 45 -6.28 -9.66 5.93
CA ARG A 45 -6.10 -8.44 6.72
C ARG A 45 -6.06 -7.20 5.83
N ASN A 46 -5.42 -7.28 4.66
CA ASN A 46 -5.41 -6.19 3.69
C ASN A 46 -6.84 -5.82 3.28
N PHE A 47 -7.71 -6.78 3.00
CA PHE A 47 -9.09 -6.51 2.66
C PHE A 47 -9.88 -5.95 3.84
N SER A 48 -9.57 -6.36 5.07
CA SER A 48 -10.15 -5.78 6.28
C SER A 48 -9.77 -4.30 6.41
N LEU A 49 -8.50 -3.98 6.26
CA LEU A 49 -8.02 -2.58 6.28
C LEU A 49 -8.64 -1.75 5.16
N ARG A 50 -8.84 -2.36 3.99
CA ARG A 50 -9.50 -1.72 2.87
C ARG A 50 -10.96 -1.42 3.18
N ALA A 51 -11.68 -2.37 3.77
CA ALA A 51 -13.07 -2.20 4.19
C ALA A 51 -13.22 -1.09 5.24
N ASP A 52 -12.23 -0.95 6.13
CA ASP A 52 -12.21 0.07 7.18
C ASP A 52 -11.83 1.47 6.65
N GLY A 53 -11.33 1.56 5.40
CA GLY A 53 -10.89 2.81 4.82
C GLY A 53 -9.44 3.20 5.13
N ASP A 54 -8.70 2.36 5.84
CA ASP A 54 -7.29 2.62 6.16
C ASP A 54 -6.38 2.37 4.97
N LEU A 55 -6.67 1.33 4.20
CA LEU A 55 -5.93 0.94 3.00
C LEU A 55 -6.76 1.27 1.76
N ALA A 56 -6.41 2.35 1.05
CA ALA A 56 -7.19 2.84 -0.08
C ALA A 56 -7.01 1.97 -1.33
N VAL A 57 -5.78 1.55 -1.62
CA VAL A 57 -5.43 0.79 -2.82
C VAL A 57 -4.45 -0.32 -2.46
N VAL A 58 -4.74 -1.52 -2.93
CA VAL A 58 -3.91 -2.72 -2.75
C VAL A 58 -3.41 -3.17 -4.12
N LEU A 59 -2.11 -3.22 -4.29
CA LEU A 59 -1.47 -3.55 -5.57
C LEU A 59 -0.47 -4.70 -5.38
N PRO A 60 -0.90 -5.96 -5.49
CA PRO A 60 0.05 -7.07 -5.54
C PRO A 60 0.97 -6.93 -6.76
N VAL A 61 2.26 -7.15 -6.56
CA VAL A 61 3.23 -7.10 -7.66
C VAL A 61 3.24 -8.45 -8.38
N THR A 62 3.16 -8.42 -9.69
CA THR A 62 3.07 -9.64 -10.52
C THR A 62 4.39 -10.02 -11.17
N SER A 63 5.38 -9.13 -11.17
CA SER A 63 6.73 -9.44 -11.69
C SER A 63 7.56 -10.16 -10.63
N GLU A 64 8.55 -10.93 -11.07
CA GLU A 64 9.55 -11.50 -10.17
C GLU A 64 10.41 -10.40 -9.58
N GLY A 65 10.94 -10.65 -8.38
CA GLY A 65 11.81 -9.73 -7.70
C GLY A 65 11.51 -9.61 -6.21
N GLU A 66 12.16 -8.68 -5.58
CA GLU A 66 12.07 -8.45 -4.14
C GLU A 66 10.75 -7.81 -3.73
N LEU A 67 10.18 -6.95 -4.58
CA LEU A 67 8.95 -6.25 -4.28
C LEU A 67 7.74 -7.16 -4.37
N ALA A 68 7.00 -7.29 -3.30
CA ALA A 68 5.83 -8.16 -3.19
C ALA A 68 4.51 -7.41 -3.46
N GLY A 69 4.42 -6.17 -3.04
CA GLY A 69 3.21 -5.38 -3.18
C GLY A 69 3.43 -3.91 -2.88
N VAL A 70 2.42 -3.12 -3.28
CA VAL A 70 2.37 -1.68 -3.00
C VAL A 70 1.00 -1.40 -2.42
N GLY A 71 0.94 -0.68 -1.31
CA GLY A 71 -0.30 -0.24 -0.70
C GLY A 71 -0.31 1.28 -0.55
N ILE A 72 -1.48 1.88 -0.69
CA ILE A 72 -1.68 3.30 -0.41
C ILE A 72 -2.59 3.41 0.80
N PHE A 73 -2.07 3.96 1.89
CA PHE A 73 -2.76 4.12 3.16
C PHE A 73 -3.17 5.57 3.38
N THR A 74 -4.31 5.75 4.05
CA THR A 74 -4.84 7.09 4.36
C THR A 74 -4.19 7.72 5.60
N GLY A 75 -3.60 6.90 6.48
CA GLY A 75 -2.94 7.38 7.69
C GLY A 75 -1.54 7.95 7.45
N MET A 76 -1.02 8.60 8.47
CA MET A 76 0.37 9.09 8.48
C MET A 76 1.34 7.95 8.78
N THR A 77 2.63 8.18 8.57
CA THR A 77 3.64 7.12 8.66
C THR A 77 3.64 6.37 9.99
N GLU A 78 3.46 7.06 11.12
CA GLU A 78 3.45 6.42 12.43
C GLU A 78 2.28 5.44 12.61
N GLU A 79 1.10 5.81 12.14
CA GLU A 79 -0.08 4.95 12.18
C GLU A 79 0.10 3.74 11.26
N VAL A 80 0.61 3.97 10.05
CA VAL A 80 0.81 2.91 9.06
C VAL A 80 1.89 1.95 9.54
N ALA A 81 2.95 2.43 10.20
CA ALA A 81 3.95 1.57 10.81
C ALA A 81 3.33 0.63 11.84
N ARG A 82 2.44 1.14 12.70
CA ARG A 82 1.72 0.30 13.67
C ARG A 82 0.87 -0.77 12.99
N LEU A 83 0.16 -0.40 11.93
CA LEU A 83 -0.65 -1.35 11.16
C LEU A 83 0.22 -2.43 10.52
N MET A 84 1.36 -2.06 9.94
CA MET A 84 2.26 -3.00 9.27
C MET A 84 2.97 -3.91 10.27
N ASP A 85 3.35 -3.41 11.43
CA ASP A 85 4.03 -4.20 12.47
C ASP A 85 3.13 -5.33 13.03
N GLU A 86 1.82 -5.20 12.90
CA GLU A 86 0.84 -6.21 13.30
C GLU A 86 0.45 -7.16 12.15
N ASP A 87 0.93 -6.92 10.94
CA ASP A 87 0.63 -7.78 9.81
C ASP A 87 1.21 -9.19 10.03
N PRO A 88 0.41 -10.26 9.83
CA PRO A 88 0.91 -11.62 10.06
C PRO A 88 2.13 -11.99 9.23
N GLY A 89 2.25 -11.49 8.02
CA GLY A 89 3.44 -11.74 7.18
C GLY A 89 4.68 -11.01 7.69
N VAL A 90 4.51 -9.80 8.21
CA VAL A 90 5.61 -9.03 8.84
C VAL A 90 6.02 -9.68 10.15
N VAL A 91 5.06 -10.04 11.01
CA VAL A 91 5.33 -10.71 12.28
C VAL A 91 6.08 -12.03 12.07
N ALA A 92 5.72 -12.79 11.06
CA ALA A 92 6.38 -14.06 10.73
C ALA A 92 7.73 -13.90 10.02
N GLY A 93 8.14 -12.67 9.72
CA GLY A 93 9.40 -12.42 9.02
C GLY A 93 9.41 -12.75 7.53
N ILE A 94 8.23 -12.98 6.94
CA ILE A 94 8.05 -13.27 5.50
C ILE A 94 8.20 -12.00 4.67
N PHE A 95 7.76 -10.87 5.22
CA PHE A 95 7.82 -9.57 4.59
C PHE A 95 8.55 -8.55 5.45
N THR A 96 9.20 -7.62 4.79
CA THR A 96 9.62 -6.34 5.35
C THR A 96 8.90 -5.23 4.59
N TYR A 97 8.90 -4.02 5.10
CA TYR A 97 8.25 -2.90 4.44
C TYR A 97 9.07 -1.62 4.54
N GLN A 98 8.81 -0.74 3.59
CA GLN A 98 9.33 0.62 3.58
C GLN A 98 8.13 1.58 3.47
N LEU A 99 8.13 2.65 4.25
CA LEU A 99 7.09 3.67 4.21
C LEU A 99 7.60 4.89 3.44
N VAL A 100 6.77 5.39 2.53
CA VAL A 100 7.07 6.57 1.72
C VAL A 100 5.93 7.56 1.89
N PRO A 101 6.15 8.73 2.53
CA PRO A 101 5.14 9.77 2.57
C PRO A 101 4.96 10.37 1.18
N VAL A 102 3.71 10.53 0.77
CA VAL A 102 3.34 11.08 -0.54
C VAL A 102 2.17 12.03 -0.37
N ARG A 103 1.86 12.75 -1.41
CA ARG A 103 0.57 13.43 -1.54
C ARG A 103 -0.15 12.90 -2.76
N GLY A 104 -1.46 12.82 -2.68
CA GLY A 104 -2.30 12.33 -3.76
C GLY A 104 -3.52 13.22 -3.95
N PHE A 105 -4.28 12.90 -4.97
CA PHE A 105 -5.46 13.68 -5.36
C PHE A 105 -6.71 12.89 -4.96
N PRO A 106 -7.46 13.34 -3.91
CA PRO A 106 -8.66 12.63 -3.48
C PRO A 106 -9.63 12.43 -4.65
N GLY A 107 -10.16 11.20 -4.73
CA GLY A 107 -11.03 10.80 -5.82
C GLY A 107 -10.34 10.00 -6.92
N ASP A 108 -9.00 9.97 -6.96
CA ASP A 108 -8.28 9.05 -7.85
C ASP A 108 -8.65 7.61 -7.51
N SER A 109 -8.87 6.81 -8.54
CA SER A 109 -9.26 5.41 -8.38
C SER A 109 -8.82 4.60 -9.58
N LEU A 110 -8.86 3.29 -9.42
CA LEU A 110 -8.57 2.37 -10.52
C LEU A 110 -9.81 2.26 -11.40
N PRO A 111 -9.69 2.48 -12.72
CA PRO A 111 -10.83 2.29 -13.62
C PRO A 111 -11.23 0.81 -13.67
N GLY A 112 -12.53 0.57 -13.78
CA GLY A 112 -13.08 -0.77 -13.91
C GLY A 112 -12.99 -1.32 -15.32
#